data_574b468489928f3656f7622631c5dd1d
#
_entry.id   574b468489928f3656f7622631c5dd1d
#
_cell.length_a   1.000
_cell.length_b   1.000
_cell.length_c   1.000
_cell.angle_alpha   90.00
_cell.angle_beta   90.00
_cell.angle_gamma   90.00
#
_symmetry.space_group_name_H-M   'P 1'
#
loop_
_entity.id
_entity.type
_entity.pdbx_description
1 polymer ?
#
loop_
_entity_poly.entity_id
_entity_poly.type
_entity_poly.pdbx_seq_one_letter_code
_entity_poly.pdbx_strand_id
1 'polypeptide(L)'
;MLISVSIVTYRQPPKVLRNTLTSLGAALRRLEGLKGLATQPYAMLTLVDNGSDLHALDYESALADSNVKVSVLSGHGNVGYGQGHNLALKDTRSCFHLILNPDVEIDQDALWHAIAFFSEHADVGLITPLIVGGDGSQQYLCRRYPSVTDLLLRGFAPTALKRWFNHRLANYEMREVLNDRDVVWDPPIVSGCFMLFRTDILKRLRGFDPRYFLYFEDYDLSLRTHAVARIAYVPSVRIVHHGGGASRKGVKHIGMFAQSAFKFYRRFGWKWI
;
A
#
# COMPACT_ATOMS: atom_id res chain seq x y z
N MET A 1 -17.13 11.62 -7.43
CA MET A 1 -16.44 10.30 -7.40
C MET A 1 -16.06 9.99 -5.97
N LEU A 2 -16.43 8.81 -5.45
CA LEU A 2 -16.14 8.44 -4.06
C LEU A 2 -14.68 8.00 -3.89
N ILE A 3 -14.22 7.05 -4.71
CA ILE A 3 -12.90 6.45 -4.58
C ILE A 3 -12.16 6.39 -5.91
N SER A 4 -10.86 6.63 -5.87
CA SER A 4 -9.94 6.28 -6.95
C SER A 4 -8.92 5.28 -6.46
N VAL A 5 -8.47 4.40 -7.34
CA VAL A 5 -7.47 3.38 -7.06
C VAL A 5 -6.33 3.53 -8.06
N SER A 6 -5.10 3.43 -7.59
CA SER A 6 -3.93 3.33 -8.45
C SER A 6 -3.20 2.02 -8.18
N ILE A 7 -2.85 1.30 -9.26
CA ILE A 7 -2.05 0.08 -9.24
C ILE A 7 -0.87 0.29 -10.18
N VAL A 8 0.34 0.17 -9.67
CA VAL A 8 1.58 0.24 -10.48
C VAL A 8 2.06 -1.17 -10.77
N THR A 9 2.24 -1.49 -12.06
CA THR A 9 2.68 -2.81 -12.50
C THR A 9 4.06 -2.74 -13.13
N TYR A 10 4.86 -3.78 -12.89
CA TYR A 10 6.14 -3.98 -13.56
C TYR A 10 6.45 -5.47 -13.64
N ARG A 11 6.34 -6.05 -14.83
CA ARG A 11 6.56 -7.49 -15.09
C ARG A 11 5.77 -8.40 -14.15
N GLN A 12 4.54 -8.00 -13.85
CA GLN A 12 3.66 -8.75 -12.96
C GLN A 12 3.04 -9.94 -13.72
N PRO A 13 3.05 -11.16 -13.15
CA PRO A 13 2.33 -12.28 -13.75
C PRO A 13 0.84 -11.95 -13.95
N PRO A 14 0.27 -12.16 -15.16
CA PRO A 14 -1.12 -11.78 -15.46
C PRO A 14 -2.16 -12.37 -14.51
N LYS A 15 -1.95 -13.62 -14.06
CA LYS A 15 -2.85 -14.29 -13.10
C LYS A 15 -2.92 -13.56 -11.76
N VAL A 16 -1.77 -13.08 -11.25
CA VAL A 16 -1.72 -12.39 -9.96
C VAL A 16 -2.45 -11.07 -10.04
N LEU A 17 -2.20 -10.28 -11.08
CA LEU A 17 -2.90 -9.01 -11.29
C LEU A 17 -4.40 -9.23 -11.51
N ARG A 18 -4.81 -10.29 -12.24
CA ARG A 18 -6.21 -10.64 -12.40
C ARG A 18 -6.90 -10.90 -11.06
N ASN A 19 -6.29 -11.65 -10.15
CA ASN A 19 -6.84 -11.91 -8.82
C ASN A 19 -7.04 -10.59 -8.05
N THR A 20 -6.03 -9.70 -8.08
CA THR A 20 -6.12 -8.36 -7.47
C THR A 20 -7.31 -7.58 -8.04
N LEU A 21 -7.47 -7.55 -9.37
CA LEU A 21 -8.57 -6.83 -10.01
C LEU A 21 -9.94 -7.44 -9.71
N THR A 22 -10.05 -8.76 -9.69
CA THR A 22 -11.29 -9.45 -9.35
C THR A 22 -11.72 -9.17 -7.91
N SER A 23 -10.81 -9.25 -6.97
CA SER A 23 -11.10 -8.94 -5.56
C SER A 23 -11.44 -7.45 -5.36
N LEU A 24 -10.72 -6.55 -6.04
CA LEU A 24 -11.02 -5.12 -6.05
C LEU A 24 -12.42 -4.86 -6.61
N GLY A 25 -12.78 -5.49 -7.74
CA GLY A 25 -14.13 -5.39 -8.33
C GLY A 25 -15.23 -5.80 -7.35
N ALA A 26 -15.02 -6.91 -6.62
CA ALA A 26 -15.96 -7.36 -5.58
C ALA A 26 -16.10 -6.34 -4.43
N ALA A 27 -14.98 -5.81 -3.94
CA ALA A 27 -14.98 -4.82 -2.86
C ALA A 27 -15.62 -3.48 -3.32
N LEU A 28 -15.42 -3.07 -4.56
CA LEU A 28 -16.06 -1.89 -5.13
C LEU A 28 -17.57 -2.09 -5.30
N ARG A 29 -18.04 -3.22 -5.83
CA ARG A 29 -19.49 -3.52 -5.90
C ARG A 29 -20.17 -3.44 -4.53
N ARG A 30 -19.50 -3.85 -3.48
CA ARG A 30 -20.03 -3.74 -2.10
C ARG A 30 -20.33 -2.29 -1.70
N LEU A 31 -19.61 -1.32 -2.26
CA LEU A 31 -19.86 0.10 -2.03
C LEU A 31 -21.09 0.63 -2.78
N GLU A 32 -21.54 -0.02 -3.85
CA GLU A 32 -22.73 0.41 -4.60
C GLU A 32 -24.01 0.40 -3.75
N GLY A 33 -24.04 -0.45 -2.72
CA GLY A 33 -25.11 -0.49 -1.73
C GLY A 33 -25.22 0.78 -0.85
N LEU A 34 -24.24 1.69 -0.91
CA LEU A 34 -24.33 2.99 -0.25
C LEU A 34 -25.30 3.89 -1.02
N LYS A 35 -26.26 4.50 -0.29
CA LYS A 35 -27.34 5.33 -0.88
C LYS A 35 -26.75 6.41 -1.81
N GLY A 36 -27.24 6.45 -3.06
CA GLY A 36 -26.94 7.50 -4.03
C GLY A 36 -25.80 7.21 -5.02
N LEU A 37 -25.15 6.03 -4.98
CA LEU A 37 -24.04 5.69 -5.87
C LEU A 37 -24.43 4.93 -7.15
N ALA A 38 -25.68 4.50 -7.28
CA ALA A 38 -26.11 3.54 -8.31
C ALA A 38 -26.15 4.06 -9.76
N THR A 39 -26.07 5.38 -10.00
CA THR A 39 -26.33 5.97 -11.34
C THR A 39 -25.13 6.60 -12.05
N GLN A 40 -23.97 6.71 -11.40
CA GLN A 40 -22.75 7.30 -12.00
C GLN A 40 -21.51 6.49 -11.59
N PRO A 41 -20.42 6.50 -12.39
CA PRO A 41 -19.16 5.92 -11.98
C PRO A 41 -18.70 6.57 -10.66
N TYR A 42 -18.78 5.81 -9.58
CA TYR A 42 -18.36 6.26 -8.24
C TYR A 42 -16.91 5.93 -7.97
N ALA A 43 -16.31 5.05 -8.79
CA ALA A 43 -14.93 4.59 -8.68
C ALA A 43 -14.16 4.78 -9.99
N MET A 44 -12.85 5.03 -9.86
CA MET A 44 -11.89 5.06 -10.97
C MET A 44 -10.68 4.21 -10.62
N LEU A 45 -10.29 3.32 -11.51
CA LEU A 45 -9.04 2.59 -11.45
C LEU A 45 -8.05 3.14 -12.46
N THR A 46 -6.85 3.47 -12.03
CA THR A 46 -5.73 3.79 -12.91
C THR A 46 -4.67 2.71 -12.81
N LEU A 47 -4.47 1.96 -13.88
CA LEU A 47 -3.37 1.02 -14.05
C LEU A 47 -2.17 1.77 -14.62
N VAL A 48 -1.05 1.76 -13.91
CA VAL A 48 0.18 2.43 -14.34
C VAL A 48 1.18 1.36 -14.76
N ASP A 49 1.42 1.29 -16.07
CA ASP A 49 2.29 0.29 -16.69
C ASP A 49 3.74 0.77 -16.75
N ASN A 50 4.55 0.38 -15.77
CA ASN A 50 5.98 0.66 -15.74
C ASN A 50 6.82 -0.28 -16.64
N GLY A 51 6.22 -0.85 -17.68
CA GLY A 51 6.87 -1.78 -18.62
C GLY A 51 6.44 -3.23 -18.41
N SER A 52 5.27 -3.43 -17.82
CA SER A 52 4.53 -4.67 -17.88
C SER A 52 3.68 -4.67 -19.14
N ASP A 53 3.56 -5.81 -19.79
CA ASP A 53 2.73 -5.93 -20.98
C ASP A 53 1.25 -6.10 -20.57
N LEU A 54 0.57 -4.97 -20.23
CA LEU A 54 -0.84 -4.97 -19.87
C LEU A 54 -1.77 -5.26 -21.04
N HIS A 55 -1.28 -5.19 -22.30
CA HIS A 55 -2.08 -5.48 -23.49
C HIS A 55 -2.57 -6.94 -23.53
N ALA A 56 -1.89 -7.85 -22.83
CA ALA A 56 -2.27 -9.25 -22.74
C ALA A 56 -3.32 -9.54 -21.63
N LEU A 57 -3.68 -8.54 -20.81
CA LEU A 57 -4.60 -8.73 -19.70
C LEU A 57 -5.99 -8.19 -20.05
N ASP A 58 -6.97 -9.07 -20.03
CA ASP A 58 -8.38 -8.70 -20.05
C ASP A 58 -8.81 -8.20 -18.65
N TYR A 59 -8.48 -6.92 -18.37
CA TYR A 59 -8.84 -6.28 -17.10
C TYR A 59 -10.33 -5.89 -17.04
N GLU A 60 -10.98 -5.74 -18.19
CA GLU A 60 -12.41 -5.43 -18.25
C GLU A 60 -13.23 -6.60 -17.73
N SER A 61 -12.91 -7.83 -18.13
CA SER A 61 -13.60 -9.02 -17.61
C SER A 61 -13.35 -9.22 -16.11
N ALA A 62 -12.18 -8.87 -15.60
CA ALA A 62 -11.87 -8.98 -14.16
C ALA A 62 -12.68 -7.98 -13.30
N LEU A 63 -13.13 -6.89 -13.89
CA LEU A 63 -13.94 -5.83 -13.27
C LEU A 63 -15.39 -5.84 -13.75
N ALA A 64 -15.77 -6.86 -14.53
CA ALA A 64 -17.14 -7.03 -15.00
C ALA A 64 -18.13 -6.90 -13.83
N ASP A 65 -19.29 -6.34 -14.09
CA ASP A 65 -20.33 -6.05 -13.11
C ASP A 65 -19.99 -4.97 -12.06
N SER A 66 -18.84 -4.28 -12.18
CA SER A 66 -18.55 -3.11 -11.35
C SER A 66 -18.62 -1.82 -12.19
N ASN A 67 -19.31 -0.80 -11.69
CA ASN A 67 -19.44 0.50 -12.36
C ASN A 67 -18.16 1.35 -12.10
N VAL A 68 -17.01 0.85 -12.60
CA VAL A 68 -15.68 1.42 -12.41
C VAL A 68 -15.13 1.93 -13.73
N LYS A 69 -14.71 3.19 -13.75
CA LYS A 69 -13.97 3.74 -14.90
C LYS A 69 -12.52 3.28 -14.84
N VAL A 70 -12.04 2.56 -15.86
CA VAL A 70 -10.64 2.14 -15.94
C VAL A 70 -9.86 3.07 -16.88
N SER A 71 -8.64 3.40 -16.49
CA SER A 71 -7.65 4.15 -17.26
C SER A 71 -6.31 3.45 -17.18
N VAL A 72 -5.59 3.38 -18.30
CA VAL A 72 -4.23 2.82 -18.36
C VAL A 72 -3.26 3.94 -18.72
N LEU A 73 -2.23 4.11 -17.90
CA LEU A 73 -1.10 5.00 -18.17
C LEU A 73 0.11 4.16 -18.56
N SER A 74 0.60 4.33 -19.77
CA SER A 74 1.73 3.60 -20.34
C SER A 74 2.65 4.52 -21.15
N GLY A 75 3.78 4.00 -21.64
CA GLY A 75 4.70 4.76 -22.50
C GLY A 75 5.70 5.66 -21.78
N HIS A 76 5.63 5.77 -20.47
CA HIS A 76 6.55 6.58 -19.65
C HIS A 76 7.77 5.78 -19.14
N GLY A 77 7.86 4.48 -19.48
CA GLY A 77 8.89 3.58 -18.97
C GLY A 77 8.76 3.31 -17.47
N ASN A 78 9.80 2.71 -16.87
CA ASN A 78 9.79 2.41 -15.44
C ASN A 78 10.26 3.63 -14.62
N VAL A 79 9.31 4.37 -14.08
CA VAL A 79 9.55 5.54 -13.22
C VAL A 79 9.67 5.19 -11.73
N GLY A 80 9.57 3.90 -11.37
CA GLY A 80 9.55 3.43 -9.99
C GLY A 80 8.14 3.39 -9.38
N TYR A 81 8.06 2.87 -8.15
CA TYR A 81 6.78 2.60 -7.50
C TYR A 81 6.02 3.88 -7.14
N GLY A 82 6.62 4.72 -6.31
CA GLY A 82 5.95 5.93 -5.81
C GLY A 82 5.63 6.94 -6.91
N GLN A 83 6.53 7.13 -7.87
CA GLN A 83 6.27 8.01 -9.01
C GLN A 83 5.16 7.49 -9.92
N GLY A 84 5.05 6.16 -10.10
CA GLY A 84 3.93 5.57 -10.82
C GLY A 84 2.59 5.97 -10.19
N HIS A 85 2.45 5.82 -8.87
CA HIS A 85 1.25 6.27 -8.15
C HIS A 85 1.01 7.78 -8.27
N ASN A 86 2.07 8.59 -8.25
CA ASN A 86 1.94 10.04 -8.43
C ASN A 86 1.37 10.42 -9.80
N LEU A 87 1.67 9.65 -10.86
CA LEU A 87 1.06 9.86 -12.19
C LEU A 87 -0.47 9.70 -12.12
N ALA A 88 -0.95 8.67 -11.43
CA ALA A 88 -2.38 8.44 -11.25
C ALA A 88 -3.04 9.49 -10.35
N LEU A 89 -2.31 10.02 -9.35
CA LEU A 89 -2.82 11.00 -8.40
C LEU A 89 -3.07 12.39 -9.03
N LYS A 90 -2.35 12.73 -10.10
CA LYS A 90 -2.32 14.08 -10.70
C LYS A 90 -3.72 14.60 -11.04
N ASP A 91 -4.56 13.78 -11.67
CA ASP A 91 -5.89 14.16 -12.13
C ASP A 91 -7.03 13.62 -11.24
N THR A 92 -6.69 12.99 -10.13
CA THR A 92 -7.66 12.40 -9.19
C THR A 92 -8.51 13.48 -8.52
N ARG A 93 -9.85 13.28 -8.51
CA ARG A 93 -10.84 14.17 -7.87
C ARG A 93 -11.79 13.42 -6.93
N SER A 94 -11.41 12.24 -6.49
CA SER A 94 -12.21 11.43 -5.56
C SER A 94 -12.09 11.92 -4.12
N CYS A 95 -13.01 11.51 -3.24
CA CYS A 95 -12.90 11.75 -1.81
C CYS A 95 -11.76 10.93 -1.19
N PHE A 96 -11.59 9.68 -1.67
CA PHE A 96 -10.57 8.75 -1.19
C PHE A 96 -9.70 8.25 -2.34
N HIS A 97 -8.41 8.00 -2.05
CA HIS A 97 -7.47 7.40 -2.99
C HIS A 97 -6.79 6.19 -2.38
N LEU A 98 -6.93 5.05 -3.04
CA LEU A 98 -6.27 3.80 -2.66
C LEU A 98 -5.00 3.59 -3.50
N ILE A 99 -3.87 3.51 -2.82
CA ILE A 99 -2.61 3.00 -3.35
C ILE A 99 -2.62 1.50 -3.10
N LEU A 100 -2.52 0.70 -4.16
CA LEU A 100 -2.67 -0.75 -4.09
C LEU A 100 -1.59 -1.46 -4.88
N ASN A 101 -0.97 -2.47 -4.25
CA ASN A 101 -0.05 -3.36 -4.96
C ASN A 101 -0.77 -4.30 -5.93
N PRO A 102 -0.10 -4.72 -7.02
CA PRO A 102 -0.68 -5.62 -8.02
C PRO A 102 -0.78 -7.09 -7.58
N ASP A 103 -0.37 -7.42 -6.36
CA ASP A 103 -0.36 -8.75 -5.75
C ASP A 103 -1.12 -8.79 -4.41
N VAL A 104 -2.13 -7.93 -4.29
CA VAL A 104 -3.01 -7.84 -3.12
C VAL A 104 -4.43 -8.25 -3.50
N GLU A 105 -5.01 -9.18 -2.75
CA GLU A 105 -6.44 -9.49 -2.80
C GLU A 105 -7.15 -8.79 -1.64
N ILE A 106 -8.23 -8.09 -1.95
CA ILE A 106 -9.00 -7.28 -1.00
C ILE A 106 -10.22 -8.09 -0.53
N ASP A 107 -10.47 -8.14 0.77
CA ASP A 107 -11.71 -8.68 1.31
C ASP A 107 -12.91 -7.86 0.80
N GLN A 108 -14.01 -8.55 0.50
CA GLN A 108 -15.20 -7.95 -0.09
C GLN A 108 -15.75 -6.76 0.71
N ASP A 109 -15.69 -6.80 2.03
CA ASP A 109 -16.20 -5.75 2.91
C ASP A 109 -15.12 -4.72 3.31
N ALA A 110 -13.85 -4.91 2.92
CA ALA A 110 -12.74 -4.08 3.37
C ALA A 110 -12.93 -2.59 3.05
N LEU A 111 -13.30 -2.25 1.82
CA LEU A 111 -13.50 -0.85 1.43
C LEU A 111 -14.72 -0.23 2.13
N TRP A 112 -15.77 -1.02 2.37
CA TRP A 112 -16.94 -0.58 3.11
C TRP A 112 -16.56 -0.23 4.56
N HIS A 113 -15.84 -1.11 5.25
CA HIS A 113 -15.34 -0.88 6.60
C HIS A 113 -14.42 0.35 6.67
N ALA A 114 -13.54 0.52 5.69
CA ALA A 114 -12.64 1.65 5.66
C ALA A 114 -13.36 2.99 5.49
N ILE A 115 -14.38 3.07 4.62
CA ILE A 115 -15.16 4.30 4.41
C ILE A 115 -16.04 4.60 5.62
N ALA A 116 -16.65 3.56 6.25
CA ALA A 116 -17.38 3.72 7.49
C ALA A 116 -16.47 4.28 8.59
N PHE A 117 -15.27 3.73 8.75
CA PHE A 117 -14.30 4.21 9.72
C PHE A 117 -13.89 5.67 9.47
N PHE A 118 -13.66 6.07 8.22
CA PHE A 118 -13.40 7.47 7.90
C PHE A 118 -14.57 8.39 8.22
N SER A 119 -15.81 7.93 8.13
CA SER A 119 -16.98 8.75 8.45
C SER A 119 -17.09 9.05 9.95
N GLU A 120 -16.58 8.15 10.78
CA GLU A 120 -16.56 8.28 12.25
C GLU A 120 -15.33 9.04 12.77
N HIS A 121 -14.24 9.08 11.98
CA HIS A 121 -12.94 9.62 12.39
C HIS A 121 -12.42 10.66 11.36
N ALA A 122 -12.89 11.91 11.49
CA ALA A 122 -12.54 12.98 10.54
C ALA A 122 -11.06 13.40 10.57
N ASP A 123 -10.36 13.13 11.67
CA ASP A 123 -8.93 13.41 11.90
C ASP A 123 -8.00 12.36 11.26
N VAL A 124 -8.53 11.20 10.86
CA VAL A 124 -7.76 10.17 10.18
C VAL A 124 -7.60 10.51 8.69
N GLY A 125 -6.37 10.56 8.23
CA GLY A 125 -6.04 10.80 6.82
C GLY A 125 -5.58 9.58 6.06
N LEU A 126 -5.12 8.53 6.76
CA LEU A 126 -4.62 7.29 6.18
C LEU A 126 -5.07 6.08 6.98
N ILE A 127 -5.63 5.08 6.29
CA ILE A 127 -5.94 3.76 6.84
C ILE A 127 -5.00 2.71 6.24
N THR A 128 -4.49 1.81 7.10
CA THR A 128 -3.78 0.59 6.73
C THR A 128 -4.53 -0.63 7.28
N PRO A 129 -4.59 -1.74 6.52
CA PRO A 129 -5.41 -2.90 6.85
C PRO A 129 -4.70 -3.92 7.75
N LEU A 130 -5.46 -4.90 8.24
CA LEU A 130 -4.93 -6.20 8.61
C LEU A 130 -4.47 -6.94 7.35
N ILE A 131 -3.21 -7.34 7.34
CA ILE A 131 -2.59 -8.00 6.20
C ILE A 131 -2.27 -9.44 6.57
N VAL A 132 -2.74 -10.38 5.76
CA VAL A 132 -2.39 -11.80 5.89
C VAL A 132 -1.63 -12.27 4.66
N GLY A 133 -0.80 -13.28 4.82
CA GLY A 133 -0.16 -13.97 3.71
C GLY A 133 -1.11 -14.94 3.02
N GLY A 134 -0.70 -15.46 1.86
CA GLY A 134 -1.46 -16.51 1.16
C GLY A 134 -1.58 -17.83 1.95
N ASP A 135 -0.79 -18.00 3.01
CA ASP A 135 -0.86 -19.10 3.98
C ASP A 135 -1.76 -18.81 5.18
N GLY A 136 -2.43 -17.66 5.20
CA GLY A 136 -3.29 -17.21 6.29
C GLY A 136 -2.54 -16.62 7.49
N SER A 137 -1.20 -16.60 7.51
CA SER A 137 -0.44 -16.01 8.59
C SER A 137 -0.50 -14.47 8.54
N GLN A 138 -0.57 -13.82 9.71
CA GLN A 138 -0.54 -12.36 9.78
C GLN A 138 0.83 -11.83 9.34
N GLN A 139 0.82 -10.87 8.44
CA GLN A 139 1.99 -10.09 8.03
C GLN A 139 2.03 -8.77 8.81
N TYR A 140 3.02 -8.61 9.66
CA TYR A 140 3.22 -7.39 10.44
C TYR A 140 3.93 -6.33 9.59
N LEU A 141 3.17 -5.52 8.86
CA LEU A 141 3.71 -4.54 7.90
C LEU A 141 3.61 -3.08 8.39
N CYS A 142 3.06 -2.82 9.58
CA CYS A 142 3.36 -1.58 10.30
C CYS A 142 4.73 -1.69 10.97
N ARG A 143 5.44 -0.57 11.07
CA ARG A 143 6.81 -0.54 11.58
C ARG A 143 7.02 0.64 12.52
N ARG A 144 7.84 0.45 13.55
CA ARG A 144 8.46 1.56 14.25
C ARG A 144 9.55 2.19 13.39
N TYR A 145 10.03 3.34 13.79
CA TYR A 145 11.16 3.98 13.09
C TYR A 145 12.37 3.02 13.10
N PRO A 146 12.90 2.62 11.92
CA PRO A 146 13.94 1.61 11.83
C PRO A 146 15.27 2.13 12.36
N SER A 147 16.01 1.28 13.05
CA SER A 147 17.45 1.47 13.17
C SER A 147 18.17 0.77 12.00
N VAL A 148 19.42 1.16 11.76
CA VAL A 148 20.27 0.46 10.78
C VAL A 148 20.40 -1.02 11.15
N THR A 149 20.54 -1.31 12.45
CA THR A 149 20.60 -2.69 12.97
C THR A 149 19.32 -3.49 12.66
N ASP A 150 18.13 -2.89 12.83
CA ASP A 150 16.86 -3.56 12.52
C ASP A 150 16.78 -3.96 11.04
N LEU A 151 17.19 -3.05 10.15
CA LEU A 151 17.20 -3.31 8.71
C LEU A 151 18.18 -4.41 8.32
N LEU A 152 19.39 -4.41 8.90
CA LEU A 152 20.40 -5.44 8.67
C LEU A 152 19.93 -6.81 9.18
N LEU A 153 19.42 -6.87 10.41
CA LEU A 153 18.90 -8.11 10.99
C LEU A 153 17.74 -8.68 10.16
N ARG A 154 16.78 -7.82 9.81
CA ARG A 154 15.60 -8.26 9.05
C ARG A 154 15.97 -8.70 7.63
N GLY A 155 16.83 -7.93 6.94
CA GLY A 155 17.16 -8.16 5.53
C GLY A 155 18.19 -9.26 5.30
N PHE A 156 19.21 -9.35 6.13
CA PHE A 156 20.41 -10.12 5.81
C PHE A 156 20.80 -11.16 6.86
N ALA A 157 20.29 -11.11 8.10
CA ALA A 157 20.67 -12.04 9.13
C ALA A 157 20.17 -13.47 8.82
N PRO A 158 20.98 -14.51 9.10
CA PRO A 158 20.55 -15.90 9.07
C PRO A 158 19.41 -16.16 10.07
N THR A 159 18.62 -17.20 9.82
CA THR A 159 17.45 -17.55 10.66
C THR A 159 17.82 -17.75 12.13
N ALA A 160 18.97 -18.36 12.42
CA ALA A 160 19.45 -18.54 13.79
C ALA A 160 19.66 -17.19 14.50
N LEU A 161 20.30 -16.23 13.82
CA LEU A 161 20.54 -14.89 14.37
C LEU A 161 19.23 -14.12 14.55
N LYS A 162 18.27 -14.27 13.63
CA LYS A 162 16.92 -13.66 13.77
C LYS A 162 16.20 -14.18 15.01
N ARG A 163 16.38 -15.45 15.39
CA ARG A 163 15.81 -16.03 16.62
C ARG A 163 16.36 -15.35 17.87
N TRP A 164 17.66 -15.10 17.93
CA TRP A 164 18.29 -14.39 19.05
C TRP A 164 17.75 -12.96 19.21
N PHE A 165 17.50 -12.29 18.11
CA PHE A 165 16.98 -10.91 18.08
C PHE A 165 15.45 -10.85 17.87
N ASN A 166 14.73 -11.96 18.11
CA ASN A 166 13.28 -12.03 17.83
C ASN A 166 12.49 -10.95 18.57
N HIS A 167 12.80 -10.68 19.85
CA HIS A 167 12.13 -9.63 20.63
C HIS A 167 12.34 -8.24 19.99
N ARG A 168 13.54 -7.93 19.53
CA ARG A 168 13.86 -6.69 18.85
C ARG A 168 13.11 -6.56 17.51
N LEU A 169 13.10 -7.63 16.71
CA LEU A 169 12.37 -7.66 15.45
C LEU A 169 10.87 -7.56 15.65
N ALA A 170 10.32 -8.25 16.67
CA ALA A 170 8.91 -8.17 17.05
C ALA A 170 8.53 -6.73 17.45
N ASN A 171 9.35 -6.07 18.26
CA ASN A 171 9.14 -4.67 18.61
C ASN A 171 9.20 -3.74 17.39
N TYR A 172 10.18 -3.91 16.50
CA TYR A 172 10.25 -3.13 15.25
C TYR A 172 9.03 -3.34 14.37
N GLU A 173 8.53 -4.57 14.26
CA GLU A 173 7.37 -4.97 13.47
C GLU A 173 6.03 -4.79 14.22
N MET A 174 6.05 -4.18 15.41
CA MET A 174 4.86 -3.89 16.23
C MET A 174 4.00 -5.12 16.52
N ARG A 175 4.60 -6.33 16.59
CA ARG A 175 3.86 -7.59 16.74
C ARG A 175 3.09 -7.67 18.04
N GLU A 176 3.48 -6.91 19.06
CA GLU A 176 2.85 -6.86 20.38
C GLU A 176 1.53 -6.09 20.41
N VAL A 177 1.30 -5.21 19.42
CA VAL A 177 0.08 -4.37 19.36
C VAL A 177 -0.80 -4.67 18.18
N LEU A 178 -0.24 -5.20 17.07
CA LEU A 178 -1.02 -5.51 15.88
C LEU A 178 -1.74 -6.83 16.04
N ASN A 179 -3.06 -6.80 16.06
CA ASN A 179 -3.92 -7.96 16.17
C ASN A 179 -5.14 -7.83 15.23
N ASP A 180 -6.06 -8.79 15.28
CA ASP A 180 -7.24 -8.86 14.41
C ASP A 180 -8.50 -8.19 15.01
N ARG A 181 -8.37 -7.48 16.15
CA ARG A 181 -9.50 -6.91 16.91
C ARG A 181 -9.38 -5.41 17.10
N ASP A 182 -8.22 -4.95 17.58
CA ASP A 182 -8.05 -3.59 18.08
C ASP A 182 -7.49 -2.65 17.01
N VAL A 183 -8.07 -1.47 16.94
CA VAL A 183 -7.52 -0.37 16.14
C VAL A 183 -6.22 0.11 16.78
N VAL A 184 -5.15 0.18 15.99
CA VAL A 184 -3.87 0.77 16.44
C VAL A 184 -3.72 2.15 15.82
N TRP A 185 -3.64 3.14 16.70
CA TRP A 185 -3.55 4.53 16.34
C TRP A 185 -2.09 4.95 16.10
N ASP A 186 -1.91 5.71 15.04
CA ASP A 186 -0.67 6.37 14.69
C ASP A 186 0.55 5.42 14.59
N PRO A 187 0.41 4.23 13.92
CA PRO A 187 1.58 3.42 13.61
C PRO A 187 2.59 4.28 12.82
N PRO A 188 3.86 4.36 13.27
CA PRO A 188 4.81 5.30 12.68
C PRO A 188 5.03 5.15 11.18
N ILE A 189 5.04 3.91 10.70
CA ILE A 189 5.26 3.55 9.29
C ILE A 189 4.30 2.44 8.92
N VAL A 190 3.66 2.58 7.76
CA VAL A 190 2.77 1.57 7.17
C VAL A 190 3.24 1.19 5.77
N SER A 191 2.89 -0.02 5.35
CA SER A 191 3.34 -0.55 4.05
C SER A 191 2.60 0.07 2.88
N GLY A 192 3.33 0.33 1.81
CA GLY A 192 2.78 0.77 0.54
C GLY A 192 1.88 -0.25 -0.17
N CYS A 193 1.82 -1.52 0.27
CA CYS A 193 1.01 -2.52 -0.41
C CYS A 193 -0.50 -2.20 -0.42
N PHE A 194 -0.97 -1.51 0.62
CA PHE A 194 -2.31 -0.94 0.70
C PHE A 194 -2.27 0.31 1.58
N MET A 195 -2.52 1.47 1.00
CA MET A 195 -2.64 2.74 1.70
C MET A 195 -3.90 3.46 1.21
N LEU A 196 -4.94 3.51 2.04
CA LEU A 196 -6.16 4.25 1.70
C LEU A 196 -6.13 5.63 2.36
N PHE A 197 -6.04 6.66 1.54
CA PHE A 197 -5.97 8.05 1.95
C PHE A 197 -7.29 8.80 1.77
N ARG A 198 -7.52 9.82 2.61
CA ARG A 198 -8.28 10.97 2.14
C ARG A 198 -7.48 11.65 1.04
N THR A 199 -8.10 11.89 -0.11
CA THR A 199 -7.39 12.38 -1.30
C THR A 199 -6.78 13.77 -1.09
N ASP A 200 -7.45 14.64 -0.36
CA ASP A 200 -6.96 15.98 -0.01
C ASP A 200 -5.67 15.92 0.82
N ILE A 201 -5.59 15.01 1.80
CA ILE A 201 -4.38 14.77 2.60
C ILE A 201 -3.24 14.28 1.71
N LEU A 202 -3.47 13.28 0.84
CA LEU A 202 -2.44 12.77 -0.06
C LEU A 202 -1.95 13.86 -1.03
N LYS A 203 -2.86 14.69 -1.55
CA LYS A 203 -2.52 15.84 -2.40
C LYS A 203 -1.74 16.92 -1.65
N ARG A 204 -2.14 17.24 -0.41
CA ARG A 204 -1.40 18.18 0.44
C ARG A 204 0.05 17.72 0.67
N LEU A 205 0.26 16.42 0.80
CA LEU A 205 1.58 15.79 0.89
C LEU A 205 2.32 15.73 -0.45
N ARG A 206 1.65 16.05 -1.57
CA ARG A 206 2.16 15.91 -2.96
C ARG A 206 2.51 14.46 -3.31
N GLY A 207 1.79 13.50 -2.74
CA GLY A 207 2.03 12.07 -2.95
C GLY A 207 3.37 11.58 -2.43
N PHE A 208 3.95 10.61 -3.11
CA PHE A 208 5.27 10.04 -2.82
C PHE A 208 6.40 11.00 -3.21
N ASP A 209 7.49 10.98 -2.45
CA ASP A 209 8.68 11.73 -2.79
C ASP A 209 9.38 11.08 -4.00
N PRO A 210 9.55 11.81 -5.14
CA PRO A 210 10.10 11.26 -6.37
C PRO A 210 11.58 10.87 -6.30
N ARG A 211 12.28 11.21 -5.22
CA ARG A 211 13.67 10.81 -5.01
C ARG A 211 13.83 9.31 -4.75
N TYR A 212 12.76 8.63 -4.29
CA TYR A 212 12.75 7.19 -4.10
C TYR A 212 12.26 6.50 -5.37
N PHE A 213 13.10 5.65 -5.93
CA PHE A 213 12.69 4.81 -7.05
C PHE A 213 11.91 3.58 -6.57
N LEU A 214 12.43 2.93 -5.52
CA LEU A 214 11.85 1.77 -4.87
C LEU A 214 12.39 1.65 -3.44
N TYR A 215 11.55 1.22 -2.49
CA TYR A 215 11.82 1.14 -1.05
C TYR A 215 11.93 2.48 -0.35
N PHE A 216 11.42 2.56 0.88
CA PHE A 216 11.35 3.74 1.75
C PHE A 216 10.46 4.88 1.27
N GLU A 217 9.87 4.82 0.09
CA GLU A 217 8.87 5.79 -0.36
C GLU A 217 7.62 5.77 0.53
N ASP A 218 7.19 4.58 0.96
CA ASP A 218 6.08 4.37 1.90
C ASP A 218 6.45 4.81 3.33
N TYR A 219 7.70 4.60 3.75
CA TYR A 219 8.23 5.08 5.03
C TYR A 219 8.22 6.61 5.07
N ASP A 220 8.74 7.25 4.03
CA ASP A 220 8.73 8.70 3.88
C ASP A 220 7.31 9.26 3.89
N LEU A 221 6.41 8.68 3.12
CA LEU A 221 5.03 9.12 3.05
C LEU A 221 4.31 8.96 4.38
N SER A 222 4.50 7.84 5.09
CA SER A 222 3.93 7.60 6.42
C SER A 222 4.38 8.67 7.41
N LEU A 223 5.70 8.92 7.51
CA LEU A 223 6.23 9.93 8.45
C LEU A 223 5.74 11.34 8.12
N ARG A 224 5.59 11.68 6.84
CA ARG A 224 5.02 12.98 6.44
C ARG A 224 3.52 13.09 6.75
N THR A 225 2.80 11.98 6.73
CA THR A 225 1.37 11.96 7.04
C THR A 225 1.11 12.40 8.48
N HIS A 226 1.92 11.99 9.44
CA HIS A 226 1.79 12.38 10.85
C HIS A 226 1.86 13.90 11.08
N ALA A 227 2.43 14.67 10.16
CA ALA A 227 2.46 16.13 10.28
C ALA A 227 1.14 16.80 9.90
N VAL A 228 0.20 16.08 9.28
CA VAL A 228 -1.03 16.68 8.70
C VAL A 228 -2.31 15.92 9.03
N ALA A 229 -2.22 14.64 9.42
CA ALA A 229 -3.37 13.80 9.77
C ALA A 229 -2.92 12.58 10.57
N ARG A 230 -3.87 11.90 11.21
CA ARG A 230 -3.63 10.63 11.90
C ARG A 230 -3.59 9.46 10.94
N ILE A 231 -2.88 8.42 11.33
CA ILE A 231 -2.86 7.11 10.68
C ILE A 231 -3.58 6.10 11.57
N ALA A 232 -4.41 5.24 10.99
CA ALA A 232 -5.06 4.16 11.71
C ALA A 232 -4.78 2.79 11.05
N TYR A 233 -4.33 1.83 11.84
CA TYR A 233 -4.43 0.41 11.49
C TYR A 233 -5.82 -0.06 11.89
N VAL A 234 -6.59 -0.53 10.92
CA VAL A 234 -8.01 -0.90 11.10
C VAL A 234 -8.17 -2.38 10.76
N PRO A 235 -8.29 -3.29 11.74
CA PRO A 235 -8.28 -4.73 11.50
C PRO A 235 -9.54 -5.26 10.83
N SER A 236 -10.66 -4.52 10.82
CA SER A 236 -11.83 -4.87 10.01
C SER A 236 -11.61 -4.66 8.50
N VAL A 237 -10.63 -3.86 8.12
CA VAL A 237 -10.13 -3.77 6.75
C VAL A 237 -9.11 -4.88 6.54
N ARG A 238 -9.45 -5.89 5.74
CA ARG A 238 -8.63 -7.10 5.56
C ARG A 238 -8.16 -7.26 4.12
N ILE A 239 -6.90 -7.69 3.98
CA ILE A 239 -6.33 -8.02 2.66
C ILE A 239 -5.44 -9.26 2.76
N VAL A 240 -5.29 -9.96 1.63
CA VAL A 240 -4.28 -10.99 1.44
C VAL A 240 -3.17 -10.41 0.55
N HIS A 241 -1.92 -10.46 1.02
CA HIS A 241 -0.77 -9.98 0.27
C HIS A 241 0.15 -11.14 -0.10
N HIS A 242 0.24 -11.42 -1.40
CA HIS A 242 1.04 -12.53 -1.94
C HIS A 242 2.50 -12.18 -2.14
N GLY A 243 2.85 -10.90 -1.99
CA GLY A 243 4.22 -10.41 -2.10
C GLY A 243 5.04 -10.57 -0.84
N GLY A 244 6.33 -10.33 -0.95
CA GLY A 244 7.27 -10.36 0.17
C GLY A 244 8.69 -10.67 -0.28
N GLY A 245 9.64 -10.65 0.69
CA GLY A 245 10.99 -11.11 0.48
C GLY A 245 11.85 -10.25 -0.45
N ALA A 246 11.81 -8.92 -0.30
CA ALA A 246 12.64 -7.97 -1.07
C ALA A 246 14.13 -8.37 -1.09
N SER A 247 14.65 -8.92 0.01
CA SER A 247 16.04 -9.41 0.13
C SER A 247 16.38 -10.60 -0.78
N ARG A 248 15.38 -11.30 -1.30
CA ARG A 248 15.58 -12.45 -2.22
C ARG A 248 15.65 -12.04 -3.69
N LYS A 249 15.45 -10.77 -4.01
CA LYS A 249 15.33 -10.27 -5.41
C LYS A 249 16.67 -9.94 -6.08
N GLY A 250 17.82 -10.24 -5.45
CA GLY A 250 19.16 -10.12 -6.04
C GLY A 250 19.87 -8.77 -5.77
N VAL A 251 21.15 -8.68 -6.20
CA VAL A 251 22.09 -7.59 -5.85
C VAL A 251 21.57 -6.20 -6.28
N LYS A 252 20.90 -6.10 -7.43
CA LYS A 252 20.32 -4.83 -7.90
C LYS A 252 19.31 -4.24 -6.92
N HIS A 253 18.47 -5.10 -6.31
CA HIS A 253 17.50 -4.70 -5.29
C HIS A 253 18.16 -4.28 -3.98
N ILE A 254 19.28 -4.91 -3.60
CA ILE A 254 20.07 -4.52 -2.43
C ILE A 254 20.64 -3.11 -2.63
N GLY A 255 21.19 -2.81 -3.83
CA GLY A 255 21.70 -1.48 -4.16
C GLY A 255 20.61 -0.40 -4.09
N MET A 256 19.43 -0.66 -4.68
CA MET A 256 18.29 0.26 -4.61
C MET A 256 17.83 0.47 -3.15
N PHE A 257 17.78 -0.60 -2.36
CA PHE A 257 17.40 -0.52 -0.93
C PHE A 257 18.40 0.34 -0.15
N ALA A 258 19.71 0.10 -0.30
CA ALA A 258 20.76 0.86 0.38
C ALA A 258 20.73 2.35 0.00
N GLN A 259 20.54 2.66 -1.29
CA GLN A 259 20.41 4.03 -1.76
C GLN A 259 19.19 4.74 -1.17
N SER A 260 18.05 4.06 -1.13
CA SER A 260 16.81 4.60 -0.57
C SER A 260 16.91 4.74 0.95
N ALA A 261 17.52 3.78 1.66
CA ALA A 261 17.80 3.87 3.08
C ALA A 261 18.67 5.07 3.43
N PHE A 262 19.75 5.31 2.65
CA PHE A 262 20.61 6.47 2.84
C PHE A 262 19.84 7.79 2.70
N LYS A 263 18.99 7.92 1.65
CA LYS A 263 18.14 9.10 1.44
C LYS A 263 17.17 9.31 2.62
N PHE A 264 16.57 8.22 3.11
CA PHE A 264 15.65 8.22 4.24
C PHE A 264 16.33 8.72 5.51
N TYR A 265 17.45 8.11 5.90
CA TYR A 265 18.17 8.52 7.11
C TYR A 265 18.75 9.92 7.02
N ARG A 266 19.19 10.34 5.84
CA ARG A 266 19.64 11.73 5.64
C ARG A 266 18.53 12.75 5.87
N ARG A 267 17.28 12.38 5.60
CA ARG A 267 16.12 13.26 5.78
C ARG A 267 15.58 13.27 7.20
N PHE A 268 15.40 12.08 7.78
CA PHE A 268 14.67 11.90 9.04
C PHE A 268 15.60 11.64 10.26
N GLY A 269 16.88 11.49 10.04
CA GLY A 269 17.87 11.25 11.09
C GLY A 269 18.35 9.79 11.14
N TRP A 270 19.61 9.61 11.55
CA TRP A 270 20.23 8.30 11.69
C TRP A 270 19.88 7.70 13.05
N LYS A 271 19.41 6.46 13.03
CA LYS A 271 19.25 5.63 14.22
C LYS A 271 20.05 4.34 14.01
N TRP A 272 21.09 4.15 14.82
CA TRP A 272 21.99 3.00 14.67
C TRP A 272 21.48 1.76 15.39
N ILE A 273 20.92 1.96 16.59
CA ILE A 273 20.45 0.92 17.51
C ILE A 273 19.03 1.22 18.00
#